data_1896b2974c9568044658e9dc0fd1648f
#
_entry.id   1896b2974c9568044658e9dc0fd1648f
#
_cell.length_a   1.000
_cell.length_b   1.000
_cell.length_c   1.000
_cell.angle_alpha   90.00
_cell.angle_beta   90.00
_cell.angle_gamma   90.00
#
_symmetry.space_group_name_H-M   'P 1'
#
loop_
_entity.id
_entity.type
_entity.pdbx_description
1 polymer ?
#
loop_
_entity_poly.entity_id
_entity_poly.type
_entity_poly.pdbx_seq_one_letter_code
_entity_poly.pdbx_strand_id
1 'polypeptide(L)'
;MIDHTISSPSPEKARQSAAPVIMLDEARLALSSAEGMVEILRGISLSIEAGETVGVLGPSGAGKTSLLMIMAGLESLTGGSISLAENDITTMGEDALAALRRDQVGIVFQAFRLIPSMTALQNVAVPMELAGRRDADKMAAKALEAVGLGHRKTHLPDQMSGGEQQRVAIARAIATRPRILLADEPT
;
A
#
# COMPACT_ATOMS: atom_id res chain seq x y z
N MET A 1 -12.79 -51.13 28.61
CA MET A 1 -13.14 -50.52 27.34
C MET A 1 -13.29 -49.04 27.63
N ILE A 2 -12.22 -48.26 27.40
CA ILE A 2 -12.13 -46.83 27.72
C ILE A 2 -12.00 -46.10 26.37
N ASP A 3 -13.06 -45.41 26.02
CA ASP A 3 -13.16 -44.63 24.81
C ASP A 3 -12.50 -43.26 25.01
N HIS A 4 -11.36 -43.02 24.38
CA HIS A 4 -10.69 -41.74 24.37
C HIS A 4 -11.01 -41.00 23.06
N THR A 5 -12.13 -40.29 23.07
CA THR A 5 -12.45 -39.34 21.99
C THR A 5 -11.60 -38.08 22.21
N ILE A 6 -10.47 -37.98 21.46
CA ILE A 6 -9.67 -36.76 21.35
C ILE A 6 -10.39 -35.83 20.40
N SER A 7 -11.12 -34.85 20.97
CA SER A 7 -11.68 -33.74 20.21
C SER A 7 -10.55 -32.77 19.84
N SER A 8 -10.17 -32.76 18.56
CA SER A 8 -9.29 -31.74 18.01
C SER A 8 -10.02 -30.40 18.02
N PRO A 9 -9.42 -29.32 18.55
CA PRO A 9 -10.06 -28.01 18.49
C PRO A 9 -10.12 -27.52 17.04
N SER A 10 -11.30 -27.14 16.61
CA SER A 10 -11.56 -26.51 15.29
C SER A 10 -10.71 -25.25 15.12
N PRO A 11 -10.18 -24.98 13.91
CA PRO A 11 -9.32 -23.82 13.62
C PRO A 11 -10.04 -22.45 13.70
N GLU A 12 -11.30 -22.43 14.06
CA GLU A 12 -12.16 -21.24 14.09
C GLU A 12 -11.98 -20.35 15.34
N LYS A 13 -11.27 -20.82 16.39
CA LYS A 13 -11.08 -20.08 17.66
C LYS A 13 -9.81 -19.22 17.75
N ALA A 14 -8.99 -19.13 16.70
CA ALA A 14 -7.76 -18.34 16.70
C ALA A 14 -7.89 -16.96 16.02
N ARG A 15 -9.08 -16.56 15.56
CA ARG A 15 -9.35 -15.20 15.05
C ARG A 15 -9.88 -14.28 16.15
N GLN A 16 -9.17 -14.18 17.26
CA GLN A 16 -9.44 -13.12 18.23
C GLN A 16 -8.80 -11.83 17.74
N SER A 17 -9.59 -11.02 17.01
CA SER A 17 -9.71 -9.56 17.13
C SER A 17 -8.41 -8.77 17.32
N ALA A 18 -7.48 -8.86 16.37
CA ALA A 18 -6.61 -7.71 16.12
C ALA A 18 -7.47 -6.65 15.39
N ALA A 19 -7.33 -5.38 15.76
CA ALA A 19 -8.02 -4.32 15.04
C ALA A 19 -7.64 -4.35 13.54
N PRO A 20 -8.60 -4.07 12.62
CA PRO A 20 -8.33 -4.09 11.19
C PRO A 20 -7.21 -3.11 10.83
N VAL A 21 -6.37 -3.49 9.87
CA VAL A 21 -5.29 -2.62 9.37
C VAL A 21 -5.81 -1.50 8.47
N ILE A 22 -6.97 -1.71 7.82
CA ILE A 22 -7.72 -0.70 7.09
C ILE A 22 -9.19 -0.84 7.46
N MET A 23 -9.84 0.26 7.81
CA MET A 23 -11.27 0.34 8.00
C MET A 23 -11.82 1.58 7.31
N LEU A 24 -12.79 1.39 6.44
CA LEU A 24 -13.59 2.42 5.79
C LEU A 24 -15.02 2.30 6.30
N ASP A 25 -15.64 3.42 6.65
CA ASP A 25 -17.06 3.49 7.03
C ASP A 25 -17.75 4.59 6.23
N GLU A 26 -18.74 4.18 5.40
CA GLU A 26 -19.50 5.06 4.50
C GLU A 26 -18.61 6.02 3.69
N ALA A 27 -17.43 5.55 3.26
CA ALA A 27 -16.42 6.36 2.56
C ALA A 27 -16.98 6.91 1.25
N ARG A 28 -16.97 8.23 1.10
CA ARG A 28 -17.46 8.97 -0.05
C ARG A 28 -16.37 9.85 -0.63
N LEU A 29 -16.34 9.92 -1.96
CA LEU A 29 -15.48 10.85 -2.68
C LEU A 29 -16.28 11.47 -3.82
N ALA A 30 -16.40 12.80 -3.82
CA ALA A 30 -16.96 13.56 -4.90
C ALA A 30 -15.95 14.60 -5.39
N LEU A 31 -15.72 14.67 -6.68
CA LEU A 31 -14.79 15.60 -7.31
C LEU A 31 -15.55 16.61 -8.18
N SER A 32 -15.07 17.85 -8.17
CA SER A 32 -15.60 18.89 -9.06
C SER A 32 -15.11 18.67 -10.48
N SER A 33 -16.02 18.67 -11.45
CA SER A 33 -15.71 18.64 -12.87
C SER A 33 -16.33 19.86 -13.57
N ALA A 34 -16.01 20.06 -14.84
CA ALA A 34 -16.60 21.13 -15.65
C ALA A 34 -18.13 21.02 -15.78
N GLU A 35 -18.68 19.83 -15.60
CA GLU A 35 -20.11 19.53 -15.74
C GLU A 35 -20.83 19.43 -14.39
N GLY A 36 -20.12 19.65 -13.27
CA GLY A 36 -20.67 19.58 -11.90
C GLY A 36 -19.91 18.62 -10.99
N MET A 37 -20.51 18.25 -9.86
CA MET A 37 -19.95 17.30 -8.91
C MET A 37 -20.14 15.87 -9.43
N VAL A 38 -19.05 15.11 -9.48
CA VAL A 38 -19.05 13.69 -9.86
C VAL A 38 -18.74 12.85 -8.63
N GLU A 39 -19.68 12.00 -8.25
CA GLU A 39 -19.48 11.02 -7.18
C GLU A 39 -18.64 9.84 -7.68
N ILE A 40 -17.43 9.73 -7.17
CA ILE A 40 -16.50 8.63 -7.46
C ILE A 40 -16.75 7.45 -6.53
N LEU A 41 -16.85 7.71 -5.22
CA LEU A 41 -17.19 6.70 -4.21
C LEU A 41 -18.50 7.10 -3.53
N ARG A 42 -19.41 6.12 -3.36
CA ARG A 42 -20.80 6.35 -2.96
C ARG A 42 -21.17 5.66 -1.64
N GLY A 43 -20.29 5.75 -0.65
CA GLY A 43 -20.49 5.11 0.66
C GLY A 43 -19.99 3.67 0.67
N ILE A 44 -18.66 3.52 0.66
CA ILE A 44 -18.00 2.20 0.74
C ILE A 44 -17.65 1.94 2.20
N SER A 45 -18.11 0.79 2.72
CA SER A 45 -17.68 0.27 4.01
C SER A 45 -16.90 -1.02 3.80
N LEU A 46 -15.67 -1.08 4.33
CA LEU A 46 -14.72 -2.16 4.13
C LEU A 46 -13.83 -2.30 5.36
N SER A 47 -13.59 -3.53 5.80
CA SER A 47 -12.62 -3.87 6.85
C SER A 47 -11.61 -4.88 6.30
N ILE A 48 -10.31 -4.61 6.47
CA ILE A 48 -9.22 -5.49 6.05
C ILE A 48 -8.37 -5.80 7.27
N GLU A 49 -8.24 -7.10 7.54
CA GLU A 49 -7.48 -7.62 8.68
C GLU A 49 -5.98 -7.76 8.36
N ALA A 50 -5.15 -7.83 9.39
CA ALA A 50 -3.72 -8.09 9.23
C ALA A 50 -3.48 -9.46 8.57
N GLY A 51 -2.64 -9.48 7.52
CA GLY A 51 -2.32 -10.69 6.75
C GLY A 51 -3.38 -11.09 5.72
N GLU A 52 -4.44 -10.31 5.57
CA GLU A 52 -5.43 -10.52 4.52
C GLU A 52 -4.94 -10.00 3.16
N THR A 53 -5.34 -10.68 2.08
CA THR A 53 -5.11 -10.22 0.70
C THR A 53 -6.46 -9.97 0.05
N VAL A 54 -6.69 -8.72 -0.39
CA VAL A 54 -7.97 -8.28 -0.97
C VAL A 54 -7.76 -7.82 -2.40
N GLY A 55 -8.57 -8.32 -3.32
CA GLY A 55 -8.64 -7.88 -4.72
C GLY A 55 -9.82 -6.93 -4.94
N VAL A 56 -9.54 -5.72 -5.45
CA VAL A 56 -10.57 -4.75 -5.85
C VAL A 56 -10.85 -4.91 -7.34
N LEU A 57 -12.04 -5.42 -7.67
CA LEU A 57 -12.46 -5.69 -9.04
C LEU A 57 -13.52 -4.70 -9.50
N GLY A 58 -13.55 -4.40 -10.79
CA GLY A 58 -14.54 -3.52 -11.39
C GLY A 58 -14.09 -2.97 -12.76
N PRO A 59 -14.99 -2.38 -13.55
CA PRO A 59 -14.68 -1.81 -14.85
C PRO A 59 -13.71 -0.61 -14.73
N SER A 60 -13.13 -0.20 -15.86
CA SER A 60 -12.35 1.04 -15.91
C SER A 60 -13.23 2.23 -15.51
N GLY A 61 -12.69 3.17 -14.75
CA GLY A 61 -13.44 4.33 -14.25
C GLY A 61 -14.34 4.06 -13.03
N ALA A 62 -14.38 2.84 -12.49
CA ALA A 62 -15.19 2.50 -11.30
C ALA A 62 -14.65 3.06 -9.97
N GLY A 63 -13.61 3.90 -9.98
CA GLY A 63 -13.05 4.50 -8.77
C GLY A 63 -12.03 3.63 -8.02
N LYS A 64 -11.54 2.52 -8.61
CA LYS A 64 -10.56 1.62 -7.96
C LYS A 64 -9.28 2.34 -7.54
N THR A 65 -8.68 3.09 -8.45
CA THR A 65 -7.48 3.91 -8.15
C THR A 65 -7.78 4.95 -7.08
N SER A 66 -8.94 5.63 -7.13
CA SER A 66 -9.33 6.60 -6.11
C SER A 66 -9.48 5.94 -4.73
N LEU A 67 -10.08 4.76 -4.67
CA LEU A 67 -10.18 3.98 -3.43
C LEU A 67 -8.79 3.64 -2.88
N LEU A 68 -7.87 3.19 -3.75
CA LEU A 68 -6.48 2.92 -3.36
C LEU A 68 -5.76 4.19 -2.86
N MET A 69 -5.97 5.36 -3.52
CA MET A 69 -5.38 6.63 -3.08
C MET A 69 -5.90 7.07 -1.71
N ILE A 70 -7.19 6.86 -1.43
CA ILE A 70 -7.78 7.10 -0.10
C ILE A 70 -7.18 6.15 0.93
N MET A 71 -7.11 4.85 0.65
CA MET A 71 -6.48 3.86 1.54
C MET A 71 -4.97 4.11 1.71
N ALA A 72 -4.34 4.81 0.78
CA ALA A 72 -2.96 5.27 0.92
C ALA A 72 -2.81 6.57 1.71
N GLY A 73 -3.90 7.25 2.08
CA GLY A 73 -3.87 8.58 2.66
C GLY A 73 -3.34 9.66 1.70
N LEU A 74 -3.47 9.45 0.38
CA LEU A 74 -3.05 10.39 -0.68
C LEU A 74 -4.21 11.20 -1.22
N GLU A 75 -5.44 10.82 -0.92
CA GLU A 75 -6.67 11.50 -1.28
C GLU A 75 -7.57 11.58 -0.05
N SER A 76 -8.27 12.68 0.14
CA SER A 76 -9.16 12.90 1.27
C SER A 76 -10.59 12.52 0.92
N LEU A 77 -11.30 11.94 1.89
CA LEU A 77 -12.73 11.68 1.76
C LEU A 77 -13.54 13.00 1.73
N THR A 78 -14.64 13.01 0.99
CA THR A 78 -15.67 14.05 1.06
C THR A 78 -16.78 13.71 2.06
N GLY A 79 -16.80 12.48 2.57
CA GLY A 79 -17.72 12.00 3.61
C GLY A 79 -17.38 10.61 4.07
N GLY A 80 -17.89 10.21 5.24
CA GLY A 80 -17.52 8.97 5.89
C GLY A 80 -16.23 9.08 6.66
N SER A 81 -15.63 7.93 7.01
CA SER A 81 -14.37 7.90 7.76
C SER A 81 -13.44 6.79 7.29
N ILE A 82 -12.15 6.95 7.62
CA ILE A 82 -11.11 5.97 7.33
C ILE A 82 -10.10 5.88 8.47
N SER A 83 -9.75 4.64 8.85
CA SER A 83 -8.62 4.38 9.72
C SER A 83 -7.58 3.48 9.05
N LEU A 84 -6.29 3.77 9.30
CA LEU A 84 -5.13 3.00 8.82
C LEU A 84 -4.25 2.63 10.00
N ALA A 85 -3.89 1.37 10.12
CA ALA A 85 -3.03 0.88 11.19
C ALA A 85 -3.45 1.43 12.57
N GLU A 86 -4.77 1.36 12.86
CA GLU A 86 -5.40 1.81 14.11
C GLU A 86 -5.44 3.34 14.32
N ASN A 87 -5.03 4.13 13.32
CA ASN A 87 -5.10 5.59 13.38
C ASN A 87 -6.28 6.08 12.53
N ASP A 88 -7.16 6.89 13.11
CA ASP A 88 -8.15 7.65 12.32
C ASP A 88 -7.43 8.73 11.53
N ILE A 89 -7.47 8.61 10.20
CA ILE A 89 -6.82 9.55 9.29
C ILE A 89 -7.81 10.49 8.59
N THR A 90 -9.10 10.40 8.92
CA THR A 90 -10.18 11.15 8.24
C THR A 90 -9.92 12.65 8.21
N THR A 91 -9.43 13.20 9.33
CA THR A 91 -9.14 14.64 9.49
C THR A 91 -7.68 14.93 9.83
N MET A 92 -6.80 13.93 9.62
CA MET A 92 -5.37 14.06 9.94
C MET A 92 -4.70 15.07 9.01
N GLY A 93 -3.86 15.95 9.56
CA GLY A 93 -3.08 16.91 8.77
C GLY A 93 -1.99 16.23 7.94
N GLU A 94 -1.59 16.89 6.83
CA GLU A 94 -0.68 16.31 5.82
C GLU A 94 0.66 15.83 6.39
N ASP A 95 1.28 16.57 7.32
CA ASP A 95 2.55 16.18 7.94
C ASP A 95 2.44 14.85 8.71
N ALA A 96 1.34 14.68 9.45
CA ALA A 96 1.06 13.45 10.19
C ALA A 96 0.72 12.29 9.25
N LEU A 97 -0.07 12.56 8.18
CA LEU A 97 -0.35 11.59 7.12
C LEU A 97 0.92 11.14 6.42
N ALA A 98 1.82 12.08 6.07
CA ALA A 98 3.09 11.77 5.43
C ALA A 98 3.98 10.86 6.31
N ALA A 99 4.03 11.14 7.62
CA ALA A 99 4.74 10.29 8.57
C ALA A 99 4.13 8.89 8.67
N LEU A 100 2.80 8.79 8.76
CA LEU A 100 2.09 7.51 8.80
C LEU A 100 2.30 6.70 7.51
N ARG A 101 2.17 7.34 6.33
CA ARG A 101 2.44 6.69 5.03
C ARG A 101 3.85 6.13 4.98
N ARG A 102 4.86 6.95 5.32
CA ARG A 102 6.26 6.54 5.32
C ARG A 102 6.51 5.27 6.14
N ASP A 103 5.86 5.17 7.29
CA ASP A 103 6.14 4.13 8.28
C ASP A 103 5.24 2.89 8.10
N GLN A 104 4.03 3.04 7.55
CA GLN A 104 3.01 1.98 7.55
C GLN A 104 2.59 1.50 6.17
N VAL A 105 2.77 2.31 5.11
CA VAL A 105 2.17 2.03 3.79
C VAL A 105 3.23 1.92 2.71
N GLY A 106 3.22 0.82 1.97
CA GLY A 106 3.95 0.66 0.72
C GLY A 106 2.98 0.77 -0.45
N ILE A 107 3.38 1.47 -1.52
CA ILE A 107 2.52 1.67 -2.70
C ILE A 107 3.27 1.30 -3.97
N VAL A 108 2.65 0.43 -4.78
CA VAL A 108 3.06 0.12 -6.16
C VAL A 108 2.06 0.79 -7.10
N PHE A 109 2.51 1.81 -7.82
CA PHE A 109 1.69 2.54 -8.79
C PHE A 109 1.72 1.86 -10.17
N GLN A 110 0.63 1.94 -10.91
CA GLN A 110 0.52 1.43 -12.28
C GLN A 110 1.63 1.99 -13.20
N ALA A 111 1.93 3.28 -13.13
CA ALA A 111 2.98 3.93 -13.92
C ALA A 111 4.37 3.91 -13.23
N PHE A 112 4.61 3.00 -12.29
CA PHE A 112 5.83 2.78 -11.49
C PHE A 112 6.30 4.00 -10.69
N ARG A 113 6.16 5.21 -11.19
CA ARG A 113 6.56 6.50 -10.58
C ARG A 113 7.99 6.46 -10.01
N LEU A 114 8.92 5.92 -10.80
CA LEU A 114 10.34 6.01 -10.47
C LEU A 114 10.84 7.42 -10.74
N ILE A 115 11.80 7.88 -9.95
CA ILE A 115 12.47 9.17 -10.14
C ILE A 115 13.49 8.99 -11.26
N PRO A 116 13.32 9.65 -12.43
CA PRO A 116 14.12 9.35 -13.63
C PRO A 116 15.63 9.65 -13.47
N SER A 117 15.97 10.63 -12.64
CA SER A 117 17.35 11.05 -12.38
C SER A 117 18.06 10.20 -11.32
N MET A 118 17.38 9.23 -10.73
CA MET A 118 17.91 8.35 -9.69
C MET A 118 18.10 6.94 -10.22
N THR A 119 19.18 6.29 -9.79
CA THR A 119 19.43 4.87 -10.08
C THR A 119 18.38 3.98 -9.42
N ALA A 120 18.31 2.70 -9.81
CA ALA A 120 17.45 1.71 -9.16
C ALA A 120 17.70 1.64 -7.65
N LEU A 121 18.97 1.66 -7.21
CA LEU A 121 19.33 1.66 -5.80
C LEU A 121 18.78 2.89 -5.09
N GLN A 122 19.01 4.09 -5.64
CA GLN A 122 18.53 5.34 -5.06
C GLN A 122 16.99 5.39 -5.00
N ASN A 123 16.29 4.97 -6.07
CA ASN A 123 14.83 4.90 -6.06
C ASN A 123 14.28 4.04 -4.91
N VAL A 124 14.95 2.92 -4.59
CA VAL A 124 14.55 2.05 -3.49
C VAL A 124 14.99 2.60 -2.14
N ALA A 125 16.11 3.33 -2.06
CA ALA A 125 16.64 3.90 -0.82
C ALA A 125 15.84 5.10 -0.30
N VAL A 126 15.30 5.95 -1.20
CA VAL A 126 14.59 7.21 -0.86
C VAL A 126 13.62 7.09 0.32
N PRO A 127 12.67 6.15 0.38
CA PRO A 127 11.73 6.09 1.52
C PRO A 127 12.44 5.87 2.86
N MET A 128 13.53 5.12 2.86
CA MET A 128 14.31 4.82 4.07
C MET A 128 15.20 5.99 4.46
N GLU A 129 15.76 6.72 3.49
CA GLU A 129 16.51 7.96 3.73
C GLU A 129 15.62 9.05 4.33
N LEU A 130 14.41 9.22 3.80
CA LEU A 130 13.39 10.13 4.35
C LEU A 130 12.95 9.72 5.76
N ALA A 131 13.05 8.44 6.11
CA ALA A 131 12.84 7.93 7.46
C ALA A 131 14.08 8.10 8.36
N GLY A 132 15.16 8.73 7.87
CA GLY A 132 16.40 8.95 8.63
C GLY A 132 17.25 7.69 8.87
N ARG A 133 17.04 6.63 8.09
CA ARG A 133 17.74 5.35 8.28
C ARG A 133 19.15 5.41 7.71
N ARG A 134 20.14 5.16 8.55
CA ARG A 134 21.58 5.14 8.16
C ARG A 134 21.95 3.92 7.30
N ASP A 135 21.12 2.88 7.28
CA ASP A 135 21.34 1.64 6.54
C ASP A 135 20.51 1.56 5.25
N ALA A 136 19.97 2.69 4.75
CA ALA A 136 19.07 2.78 3.59
C ALA A 136 19.64 2.06 2.36
N ASP A 137 20.86 2.37 1.93
CA ASP A 137 21.52 1.74 0.78
C ASP A 137 21.67 0.23 0.93
N LYS A 138 22.04 -0.24 2.11
CA LYS A 138 22.19 -1.66 2.39
C LYS A 138 20.86 -2.41 2.29
N MET A 139 19.79 -1.79 2.80
CA MET A 139 18.46 -2.37 2.71
C MET A 139 17.90 -2.30 1.29
N ALA A 140 18.11 -1.20 0.58
CA ALA A 140 17.74 -1.05 -0.81
C ALA A 140 18.43 -2.10 -1.70
N ALA A 141 19.73 -2.33 -1.49
CA ALA A 141 20.47 -3.37 -2.20
C ALA A 141 19.86 -4.76 -1.98
N LYS A 142 19.53 -5.12 -0.73
CA LYS A 142 18.86 -6.39 -0.41
C LYS A 142 17.48 -6.50 -1.05
N ALA A 143 16.68 -5.42 -1.05
CA ALA A 143 15.37 -5.40 -1.67
C ALA A 143 15.48 -5.63 -3.19
N LEU A 144 16.46 -5.00 -3.87
CA LEU A 144 16.73 -5.23 -5.29
C LEU A 144 17.19 -6.67 -5.57
N GLU A 145 18.02 -7.25 -4.71
CA GLU A 145 18.44 -8.66 -4.82
C GLU A 145 17.24 -9.61 -4.72
N ALA A 146 16.31 -9.34 -3.78
CA ALA A 146 15.11 -10.15 -3.59
C ALA A 146 14.18 -10.17 -4.82
N VAL A 147 14.18 -9.10 -5.63
CA VAL A 147 13.43 -9.04 -6.90
C VAL A 147 14.28 -9.40 -8.14
N GLY A 148 15.48 -9.94 -7.95
CA GLY A 148 16.38 -10.39 -9.04
C GLY A 148 17.10 -9.26 -9.77
N LEU A 149 17.18 -8.05 -9.19
CA LEU A 149 17.79 -6.87 -9.81
C LEU A 149 19.11 -6.42 -9.14
N GLY A 150 19.78 -7.32 -8.44
CA GLY A 150 21.06 -7.03 -7.79
C GLY A 150 22.15 -6.51 -8.76
N HIS A 151 22.08 -6.91 -10.02
CA HIS A 151 23.00 -6.49 -11.10
C HIS A 151 22.60 -5.15 -11.76
N ARG A 152 21.43 -4.59 -11.42
CA ARG A 152 20.88 -3.35 -12.00
C ARG A 152 20.94 -2.13 -11.05
N LYS A 153 21.59 -2.25 -9.90
CA LYS A 153 21.62 -1.22 -8.85
C LYS A 153 21.98 0.18 -9.33
N THR A 154 22.89 0.29 -10.31
CA THR A 154 23.41 1.56 -10.84
C THR A 154 22.69 2.07 -12.09
N HIS A 155 21.74 1.31 -12.63
CA HIS A 155 21.01 1.70 -13.84
C HIS A 155 19.94 2.76 -13.53
N LEU A 156 19.74 3.69 -14.47
CA LEU A 156 18.64 4.64 -14.46
C LEU A 156 17.36 3.98 -15.02
N PRO A 157 16.17 4.49 -14.71
CA PRO A 157 14.91 3.93 -15.20
C PRO A 157 14.83 3.79 -16.72
N ASP A 158 15.38 4.75 -17.50
CA ASP A 158 15.41 4.72 -18.95
C ASP A 158 16.30 3.61 -19.55
N GLN A 159 17.22 3.08 -18.76
CA GLN A 159 18.09 1.96 -19.09
C GLN A 159 17.49 0.59 -18.75
N MET A 160 16.25 0.57 -18.25
CA MET A 160 15.58 -0.61 -17.75
C MET A 160 14.30 -0.90 -18.55
N SER A 161 14.01 -2.19 -18.76
CA SER A 161 12.72 -2.61 -19.31
C SER A 161 11.56 -2.30 -18.38
N GLY A 162 10.32 -2.21 -18.88
CA GLY A 162 9.13 -1.97 -18.07
C GLY A 162 8.98 -2.96 -16.90
N GLY A 163 9.24 -4.27 -17.16
CA GLY A 163 9.22 -5.28 -16.10
C GLY A 163 10.33 -5.11 -15.05
N GLU A 164 11.52 -4.59 -15.43
CA GLU A 164 12.57 -4.26 -14.47
C GLU A 164 12.18 -3.02 -13.66
N GLN A 165 11.63 -1.97 -14.29
CA GLN A 165 11.13 -0.79 -13.59
C GLN A 165 10.01 -1.13 -12.59
N GLN A 166 9.09 -2.02 -12.96
CA GLN A 166 8.06 -2.52 -12.07
C GLN A 166 8.66 -3.23 -10.85
N ARG A 167 9.64 -4.12 -11.05
CA ARG A 167 10.32 -4.79 -9.93
C ARG A 167 11.07 -3.81 -9.03
N VAL A 168 11.65 -2.72 -9.56
CA VAL A 168 12.21 -1.63 -8.75
C VAL A 168 11.12 -0.95 -7.92
N ALA A 169 9.96 -0.66 -8.50
CA ALA A 169 8.83 -0.07 -7.78
C ALA A 169 8.31 -0.98 -6.66
N ILE A 170 8.25 -2.29 -6.91
CA ILE A 170 7.90 -3.29 -5.89
C ILE A 170 8.96 -3.30 -4.78
N ALA A 171 10.26 -3.37 -5.13
CA ALA A 171 11.35 -3.33 -4.17
C ALA A 171 11.29 -2.08 -3.29
N ARG A 172 11.01 -0.90 -3.88
CA ARG A 172 10.81 0.35 -3.16
C ARG A 172 9.66 0.28 -2.17
N ALA A 173 8.51 -0.27 -2.60
CA ALA A 173 7.31 -0.36 -1.77
C ALA A 173 7.49 -1.28 -0.55
N ILE A 174 8.28 -2.36 -0.67
CA ILE A 174 8.47 -3.34 0.41
C ILE A 174 9.73 -3.09 1.26
N ALA A 175 10.64 -2.20 0.82
CA ALA A 175 11.93 -1.99 1.48
C ALA A 175 11.81 -1.48 2.92
N THR A 176 10.79 -0.68 3.22
CA THR A 176 10.47 -0.18 4.56
C THR A 176 9.80 -1.23 5.45
N ARG A 177 9.39 -2.38 4.90
CA ARG A 177 8.56 -3.41 5.56
C ARG A 177 7.25 -2.85 6.10
N PRO A 178 6.42 -2.28 5.23
CA PRO A 178 5.16 -1.67 5.64
C PRO A 178 4.17 -2.72 6.18
N ARG A 179 3.24 -2.29 7.03
CA ARG A 179 2.11 -3.13 7.49
C ARG A 179 1.05 -3.30 6.40
N ILE A 180 0.93 -2.32 5.51
CA ILE A 180 -0.06 -2.27 4.42
C ILE A 180 0.69 -2.13 3.10
N LEU A 181 0.41 -3.02 2.15
CA LEU A 181 0.91 -2.93 0.78
C LEU A 181 -0.27 -2.72 -0.18
N LEU A 182 -0.27 -1.61 -0.87
CA LEU A 182 -1.26 -1.28 -1.90
C LEU A 182 -0.64 -1.40 -3.28
N ALA A 183 -1.39 -1.98 -4.23
CA ALA A 183 -0.91 -2.13 -5.59
C ALA A 183 -2.02 -1.79 -6.60
N ASP A 184 -1.75 -0.84 -7.48
CA ASP A 184 -2.64 -0.42 -8.55
C ASP A 184 -2.23 -1.10 -9.85
N GLU A 185 -3.04 -2.08 -10.30
CA GLU A 185 -2.82 -2.90 -11.50
C GLU A 185 -1.37 -3.45 -11.63
N PRO A 186 -0.87 -4.22 -10.65
CA PRO A 186 0.46 -4.81 -10.72
C PRO A 186 0.46 -5.97 -11.73
N THR A 187 0.82 -5.69 -12.99
CA THR A 187 0.92 -6.70 -14.07
C THR A 187 2.30 -7.30 -14.16
#